data_b2c7692f214803bdf192425c79ab87ef
#
_entry.id   b2c7692f214803bdf192425c79ab87ef
#
_cell.length_a   1.000
_cell.length_b   1.000
_cell.length_c   1.000
_cell.angle_alpha   90.00
_cell.angle_beta   90.00
_cell.angle_gamma   90.00
#
_symmetry.space_group_name_H-M   'P 1'
#
loop_
_entity.id
_entity.type
_entity.pdbx_description
1 polymer ?
#
loop_
_entity_poly.entity_id
_entity_poly.type
_entity_poly.pdbx_seq_one_letter_code
_entity_poly.pdbx_strand_id
1 'polypeptide(L)'
;MKLVFYGAGNMAQAIFTGIINSSNLDANDIYLTNKSNEQALKAFAEKLGVNYSYDDATLLKDADYVFLGTKPHITKDNCFISIMAGIPIDYIKQQLECQNPVARIMPNTNAQVGHSVTGISFSNNFDPKSKDEINDLVKAFGSVIEVSEDHLHQVTAITGSGPAFLYHVFEQYVKAGTKLGLEKEQVEESIRNLIIGTSKMIERSDLSMAQLRKNITSKGGTTQAGLDTLSQYDLVSIFEDCLNAAVDRSIELSNVEDQ
;
A
#
# COMPACT_ATOMS: atom_id res chain seq x y z
N MET A 1 22.17 -3.86 -6.98
CA MET A 1 21.11 -2.86 -7.26
C MET A 1 21.00 -1.94 -6.06
N LYS A 2 21.27 -0.65 -6.25
CA LYS A 2 21.27 0.32 -5.14
C LYS A 2 19.92 1.03 -5.09
N LEU A 3 19.19 0.87 -3.98
CA LEU A 3 17.91 1.52 -3.70
C LEU A 3 18.09 2.65 -2.69
N VAL A 4 17.61 3.83 -3.02
CA VAL A 4 17.60 4.98 -2.10
C VAL A 4 16.18 5.37 -1.76
N PHE A 5 15.87 5.42 -0.47
CA PHE A 5 14.59 5.92 0.03
C PHE A 5 14.77 7.35 0.55
N TYR A 6 14.22 8.29 -0.18
CA TYR A 6 14.24 9.70 0.17
C TYR A 6 13.00 10.06 0.98
N GLY A 7 13.11 9.90 2.28
CA GLY A 7 12.04 9.96 3.27
C GLY A 7 11.80 8.61 3.95
N ALA A 8 11.79 8.60 5.30
CA ALA A 8 11.64 7.40 6.12
C ALA A 8 10.28 7.41 6.87
N GLY A 9 9.21 7.84 6.19
CA GLY A 9 7.84 7.81 6.71
C GLY A 9 7.26 6.39 6.81
N ASN A 10 6.09 6.24 7.42
CA ASN A 10 5.46 4.94 7.68
C ASN A 10 5.32 4.06 6.43
N MET A 11 4.98 4.66 5.27
CA MET A 11 4.83 3.91 4.02
C MET A 11 6.18 3.45 3.48
N ALA A 12 7.22 4.30 3.48
CA ALA A 12 8.57 3.90 3.13
C ALA A 12 9.03 2.73 4.02
N GLN A 13 8.76 2.82 5.34
CA GLN A 13 9.05 1.77 6.31
C GLN A 13 8.34 0.46 5.96
N ALA A 14 7.08 0.50 5.59
CA ALA A 14 6.32 -0.69 5.20
C ALA A 14 6.94 -1.36 3.96
N ILE A 15 7.29 -0.56 2.95
CA ILE A 15 7.84 -1.04 1.68
C ILE A 15 9.20 -1.73 1.89
N PHE A 16 10.16 -1.05 2.51
CA PHE A 16 11.49 -1.67 2.63
C PHE A 16 11.52 -2.80 3.66
N THR A 17 10.64 -2.82 4.69
CA THR A 17 10.46 -4.00 5.53
C THR A 17 9.95 -5.19 4.71
N GLY A 18 8.99 -4.97 3.82
CA GLY A 18 8.50 -5.99 2.90
C GLY A 18 9.59 -6.47 1.94
N ILE A 19 10.38 -5.56 1.36
CA ILE A 19 11.50 -5.87 0.48
C ILE A 19 12.54 -6.72 1.20
N ILE A 20 13.00 -6.32 2.39
CA ILE A 20 14.01 -7.05 3.17
C ILE A 20 13.54 -8.45 3.53
N ASN A 21 12.27 -8.60 3.90
CA ASN A 21 11.72 -9.88 4.35
C ASN A 21 11.44 -10.88 3.21
N SER A 22 11.25 -10.42 1.98
CA SER A 22 10.72 -11.24 0.89
C SER A 22 11.58 -11.27 -0.37
N SER A 23 12.59 -10.40 -0.50
CA SER A 23 13.46 -10.34 -1.68
C SER A 23 14.86 -10.87 -1.38
N ASN A 24 15.57 -11.26 -2.46
CA ASN A 24 17.01 -11.59 -2.43
C ASN A 24 17.90 -10.32 -2.43
N LEU A 25 17.31 -9.14 -2.13
CA LEU A 25 18.09 -7.90 -2.04
C LEU A 25 18.86 -7.87 -0.73
N ASP A 26 20.15 -7.58 -0.83
CA ASP A 26 20.98 -7.37 0.33
C ASP A 26 20.58 -6.06 1.02
N ALA A 27 20.40 -6.09 2.34
CA ALA A 27 20.15 -4.90 3.14
C ALA A 27 21.23 -3.82 2.95
N ASN A 28 22.45 -4.23 2.59
CA ASN A 28 23.56 -3.33 2.24
C ASN A 28 23.32 -2.54 0.94
N ASP A 29 22.39 -2.96 0.08
CA ASP A 29 22.02 -2.23 -1.13
C ASP A 29 20.93 -1.16 -0.88
N ILE A 30 20.36 -1.11 0.32
CA ILE A 30 19.29 -0.21 0.71
C ILE A 30 19.84 0.96 1.54
N TYR A 31 19.53 2.17 1.13
CA TYR A 31 19.96 3.41 1.75
C TYR A 31 18.76 4.28 2.11
N LEU A 32 18.77 4.79 3.33
CA LEU A 32 17.74 5.71 3.82
C LEU A 32 18.31 7.11 3.95
N THR A 33 17.52 8.12 3.58
CA THR A 33 17.82 9.52 3.88
C THR A 33 16.55 10.27 4.27
N ASN A 34 16.70 11.30 5.11
CA ASN A 34 15.65 12.28 5.37
C ASN A 34 16.28 13.63 5.73
N LYS A 35 15.48 14.71 5.69
CA LYS A 35 15.97 16.09 5.98
C LYS A 35 15.80 16.52 7.42
N SER A 36 14.99 15.86 8.25
CA SER A 36 14.44 16.48 9.45
C SER A 36 14.71 15.78 10.78
N ASN A 37 15.13 14.51 10.82
CA ASN A 37 15.32 13.80 12.07
C ASN A 37 16.39 12.72 11.98
N GLU A 38 17.63 13.12 12.29
CA GLU A 38 18.82 12.27 12.23
C GLU A 38 18.73 11.09 13.20
N GLN A 39 18.33 11.34 14.43
CA GLN A 39 18.29 10.28 15.44
C GLN A 39 17.27 9.20 15.11
N ALA A 40 16.09 9.59 14.62
CA ALA A 40 15.06 8.63 14.20
C ALA A 40 15.49 7.83 12.97
N LEU A 41 16.15 8.48 11.98
CA LEU A 41 16.67 7.79 10.79
C LEU A 41 17.73 6.77 11.17
N LYS A 42 18.70 7.16 12.00
CA LYS A 42 19.78 6.29 12.47
C LYS A 42 19.22 5.08 13.23
N ALA A 43 18.39 5.33 14.25
CA ALA A 43 17.80 4.26 15.05
C ALA A 43 16.98 3.27 14.19
N PHE A 44 16.34 3.80 13.15
CA PHE A 44 15.53 3.01 12.26
C PHE A 44 16.39 2.18 11.28
N ALA A 45 17.43 2.78 10.71
CA ALA A 45 18.39 2.07 9.84
C ALA A 45 19.12 0.96 10.61
N GLU A 46 19.57 1.23 11.82
CA GLU A 46 20.21 0.24 12.71
C GLU A 46 19.26 -0.93 13.05
N LYS A 47 17.99 -0.65 13.33
CA LYS A 47 16.96 -1.68 13.63
C LYS A 47 16.77 -2.65 12.46
N LEU A 48 16.93 -2.18 11.24
CA LEU A 48 16.68 -2.95 10.01
C LEU A 48 17.95 -3.49 9.36
N GLY A 49 19.12 -3.06 9.83
CA GLY A 49 20.41 -3.43 9.27
C GLY A 49 20.66 -2.84 7.88
N VAL A 50 20.08 -1.66 7.56
CA VAL A 50 20.26 -0.96 6.29
C VAL A 50 21.16 0.26 6.47
N ASN A 51 21.66 0.81 5.34
CA ASN A 51 22.51 1.99 5.36
C ASN A 51 21.68 3.28 5.50
N TYR A 52 22.33 4.34 5.99
CA TYR A 52 21.75 5.68 5.97
C TYR A 52 22.81 6.74 5.70
N SER A 53 22.41 7.87 5.13
CA SER A 53 23.29 9.02 4.93
C SER A 53 22.47 10.30 4.87
N TYR A 54 23.12 11.42 5.22
CA TYR A 54 22.61 12.79 5.04
C TYR A 54 23.22 13.48 3.84
N ASP A 55 24.25 12.90 3.22
CA ASP A 55 24.85 13.40 1.99
C ASP A 55 24.06 12.89 0.77
N ASP A 56 23.04 13.66 0.42
CA ASP A 56 22.13 13.35 -0.68
C ASP A 56 22.85 13.21 -2.02
N ALA A 57 23.81 14.07 -2.29
CA ALA A 57 24.50 14.14 -3.59
C ALA A 57 25.32 12.87 -3.84
N THR A 58 26.07 12.39 -2.84
CA THR A 58 26.83 11.15 -2.93
C THR A 58 25.90 9.94 -2.97
N LEU A 59 24.79 10.00 -2.23
CA LEU A 59 23.85 8.88 -2.13
C LEU A 59 23.15 8.60 -3.46
N LEU A 60 22.71 9.67 -4.13
CA LEU A 60 21.96 9.58 -5.39
C LEU A 60 22.81 9.27 -6.59
N LYS A 61 24.12 9.58 -6.55
CA LYS A 61 25.03 9.48 -7.71
C LYS A 61 25.06 8.10 -8.37
N ASP A 62 24.96 7.03 -7.57
CA ASP A 62 25.07 5.66 -8.05
C ASP A 62 23.80 4.85 -7.73
N ALA A 63 22.67 5.52 -7.50
CA ALA A 63 21.41 4.87 -7.23
C ALA A 63 20.74 4.40 -8.53
N ASP A 64 20.33 3.14 -8.56
CA ASP A 64 19.54 2.61 -9.68
C ASP A 64 18.09 3.12 -9.57
N TYR A 65 17.53 3.06 -8.37
CA TYR A 65 16.16 3.51 -8.10
C TYR A 65 16.09 4.40 -6.86
N VAL A 66 15.31 5.48 -6.96
CA VAL A 66 15.09 6.43 -5.87
C VAL A 66 13.62 6.50 -5.53
N PHE A 67 13.25 6.01 -4.35
CA PHE A 67 11.90 6.14 -3.79
C PHE A 67 11.70 7.55 -3.24
N LEU A 68 10.69 8.25 -3.77
CA LEU A 68 10.38 9.62 -3.39
C LEU A 68 9.24 9.65 -2.36
N GLY A 69 9.57 9.88 -1.11
CA GLY A 69 8.63 10.29 -0.07
C GLY A 69 8.63 11.80 0.20
N THR A 70 9.62 12.54 -0.36
CA THR A 70 9.80 13.99 -0.31
C THR A 70 10.67 14.44 -1.48
N LYS A 71 10.81 15.78 -1.73
CA LYS A 71 11.65 16.33 -2.81
C LYS A 71 13.15 16.07 -2.58
N PRO A 72 13.88 15.41 -3.52
CA PRO A 72 15.34 15.24 -3.48
C PRO A 72 16.08 16.36 -4.24
N HIS A 73 17.41 16.42 -4.06
CA HIS A 73 18.32 17.03 -5.02
C HIS A 73 18.75 15.97 -6.04
N ILE A 74 18.62 16.24 -7.34
CA ILE A 74 18.64 15.24 -8.42
C ILE A 74 20.02 15.02 -9.02
N THR A 75 20.29 13.76 -9.45
CA THR A 75 21.30 13.38 -10.43
C THR A 75 20.64 12.87 -11.72
N LYS A 76 21.31 13.05 -12.89
CA LYS A 76 20.70 12.92 -14.23
C LYS A 76 20.27 11.52 -14.64
N ASP A 77 20.71 10.45 -13.97
CA ASP A 77 20.59 9.06 -14.47
C ASP A 77 19.69 8.17 -13.60
N ASN A 78 18.97 8.76 -12.61
CA ASN A 78 18.13 7.98 -11.71
C ASN A 78 16.76 7.67 -12.30
N CYS A 79 16.22 6.48 -12.02
CA CYS A 79 14.80 6.20 -12.12
C CYS A 79 14.11 6.52 -10.79
N PHE A 80 13.03 7.31 -10.84
CA PHE A 80 12.28 7.69 -9.65
C PHE A 80 11.05 6.83 -9.45
N ILE A 81 10.83 6.42 -8.20
CA ILE A 81 9.61 5.71 -7.78
C ILE A 81 8.91 6.59 -6.74
N SER A 82 7.82 7.24 -7.13
CA SER A 82 7.05 8.10 -6.23
C SER A 82 6.02 7.30 -5.44
N ILE A 83 6.05 7.46 -4.12
CA ILE A 83 5.03 6.96 -3.18
C ILE A 83 4.20 8.11 -2.60
N MET A 84 4.29 9.30 -3.19
CA MET A 84 3.59 10.49 -2.72
C MET A 84 2.12 10.44 -3.17
N ALA A 85 1.22 10.43 -2.20
CA ALA A 85 -0.21 10.47 -2.48
C ALA A 85 -0.60 11.78 -3.14
N GLY A 86 -1.42 11.72 -4.18
CA GLY A 86 -1.94 12.92 -4.87
C GLY A 86 -0.95 13.65 -5.78
N ILE A 87 0.34 13.28 -5.84
CA ILE A 87 1.34 14.02 -6.63
C ILE A 87 1.52 13.38 -8.02
N PRO A 88 1.10 14.08 -9.12
CA PRO A 88 1.21 13.55 -10.48
C PRO A 88 2.64 13.44 -10.99
N ILE A 89 2.86 12.53 -11.95
CA ILE A 89 4.16 12.31 -12.60
C ILE A 89 4.68 13.59 -13.24
N ASP A 90 3.84 14.32 -13.96
CA ASP A 90 4.24 15.56 -14.63
C ASP A 90 4.64 16.64 -13.64
N TYR A 91 3.93 16.74 -12.50
CA TYR A 91 4.32 17.66 -11.44
C TYR A 91 5.69 17.28 -10.85
N ILE A 92 5.95 15.99 -10.62
CA ILE A 92 7.26 15.52 -10.15
C ILE A 92 8.35 15.92 -11.14
N LYS A 93 8.17 15.64 -12.45
CA LYS A 93 9.13 16.04 -13.50
C LYS A 93 9.38 17.54 -13.56
N GLN A 94 8.31 18.33 -13.46
CA GLN A 94 8.42 19.80 -13.43
C GLN A 94 9.19 20.27 -12.21
N GLN A 95 8.86 19.78 -11.04
CA GLN A 95 9.51 20.18 -9.79
C GLN A 95 10.97 19.74 -9.69
N LEU A 96 11.31 18.65 -10.36
CA LEU A 96 12.67 18.13 -10.42
C LEU A 96 13.47 18.71 -11.62
N GLU A 97 12.84 19.49 -12.49
CA GLU A 97 13.43 20.03 -13.72
C GLU A 97 14.16 18.96 -14.54
N CYS A 98 13.58 17.74 -14.57
CA CYS A 98 14.22 16.59 -15.17
C CYS A 98 13.32 15.83 -16.15
N GLN A 99 13.97 15.05 -17.04
CA GLN A 99 13.32 14.14 -17.97
C GLN A 99 13.49 12.67 -17.55
N ASN A 100 13.88 12.42 -16.33
CA ASN A 100 14.09 11.08 -15.80
C ASN A 100 12.78 10.26 -15.84
N PRO A 101 12.88 8.93 -16.00
CA PRO A 101 11.73 8.05 -15.85
C PRO A 101 11.15 8.12 -14.43
N VAL A 102 9.82 8.24 -14.33
CA VAL A 102 9.09 8.28 -13.06
C VAL A 102 8.03 7.19 -13.04
N ALA A 103 8.11 6.26 -12.09
CA ALA A 103 7.03 5.36 -11.72
C ALA A 103 6.29 5.94 -10.52
N ARG A 104 4.98 6.05 -10.61
CA ARG A 104 4.12 6.44 -9.48
C ARG A 104 3.47 5.17 -8.96
N ILE A 105 3.69 4.86 -7.68
CA ILE A 105 3.13 3.68 -7.04
C ILE A 105 2.25 4.07 -5.86
N MET A 106 1.18 3.31 -5.68
CA MET A 106 0.26 3.46 -4.55
C MET A 106 0.15 2.13 -3.81
N PRO A 107 1.09 1.84 -2.90
CA PRO A 107 1.03 0.69 -2.00
C PRO A 107 0.09 0.94 -0.83
N ASN A 108 -0.12 -0.09 -0.01
CA ASN A 108 -0.80 0.03 1.28
C ASN A 108 0.05 -0.55 2.43
N THR A 109 -0.42 -0.35 3.66
CA THR A 109 0.30 -0.76 4.89
C THR A 109 0.52 -2.27 5.00
N ASN A 110 -0.23 -3.10 4.25
CA ASN A 110 -0.06 -4.55 4.23
C ASN A 110 1.28 -4.96 3.60
N ALA A 111 2.03 -4.04 2.99
CA ALA A 111 3.42 -4.24 2.57
C ALA A 111 4.29 -4.79 3.71
N GLN A 112 4.04 -4.39 4.97
CA GLN A 112 4.77 -4.89 6.14
C GLN A 112 4.69 -6.40 6.34
N VAL A 113 3.63 -7.01 5.82
CA VAL A 113 3.38 -8.46 5.92
C VAL A 113 3.40 -9.15 4.55
N GLY A 114 3.93 -8.49 3.51
CA GLY A 114 4.07 -9.05 2.16
C GLY A 114 2.76 -9.16 1.37
N HIS A 115 1.71 -8.46 1.76
CA HIS A 115 0.37 -8.53 1.15
C HIS A 115 -0.15 -7.15 0.70
N SER A 116 0.74 -6.24 0.29
CA SER A 116 0.29 -5.01 -0.36
C SER A 116 -0.43 -5.31 -1.68
N VAL A 117 -1.43 -4.52 -1.99
CA VAL A 117 -1.91 -4.39 -3.38
C VAL A 117 -1.47 -3.02 -3.85
N THR A 118 -0.53 -2.98 -4.80
CA THR A 118 0.11 -1.74 -5.24
C THR A 118 -0.33 -1.37 -6.63
N GLY A 119 -1.00 -0.23 -6.77
CA GLY A 119 -1.20 0.39 -8.08
C GLY A 119 0.09 0.99 -8.59
N ILE A 120 0.38 0.83 -9.88
CA ILE A 120 1.55 1.41 -10.52
C ILE A 120 1.19 2.06 -11.85
N SER A 121 1.75 3.23 -12.10
CA SER A 121 1.74 3.91 -13.38
C SER A 121 3.12 4.42 -13.74
N PHE A 122 3.48 4.33 -15.01
CA PHE A 122 4.79 4.71 -15.53
C PHE A 122 4.71 5.91 -16.45
N SER A 123 5.70 6.79 -16.39
CA SER A 123 5.88 7.81 -17.42
C SER A 123 6.20 7.19 -18.78
N ASN A 124 5.90 7.88 -19.87
CA ASN A 124 6.03 7.36 -21.25
C ASN A 124 7.47 7.01 -21.66
N ASN A 125 8.46 7.50 -20.94
CA ASN A 125 9.88 7.30 -21.26
C ASN A 125 10.55 6.16 -20.47
N PHE A 126 9.77 5.28 -19.85
CA PHE A 126 10.30 4.06 -19.24
C PHE A 126 10.67 3.03 -20.32
N ASP A 127 11.84 2.43 -20.20
CA ASP A 127 12.20 1.25 -20.97
C ASP A 127 11.57 -0.03 -20.37
N PRO A 128 11.32 -1.07 -21.20
CA PRO A 128 10.67 -2.30 -20.72
C PRO A 128 11.40 -3.01 -19.59
N LYS A 129 12.74 -3.04 -19.63
CA LYS A 129 13.58 -3.73 -18.63
C LYS A 129 13.42 -3.07 -17.26
N SER A 130 13.51 -1.74 -17.21
CA SER A 130 13.32 -1.00 -15.94
C SER A 130 11.90 -1.15 -15.40
N LYS A 131 10.88 -1.27 -16.26
CA LYS A 131 9.51 -1.59 -15.82
C LYS A 131 9.43 -2.95 -15.16
N ASP A 132 10.03 -3.97 -15.77
CA ASP A 132 10.03 -5.34 -15.24
C ASP A 132 10.76 -5.38 -13.88
N GLU A 133 11.92 -4.72 -13.77
CA GLU A 133 12.69 -4.64 -12.52
C GLU A 133 11.89 -3.96 -11.39
N ILE A 134 11.17 -2.85 -11.69
CA ILE A 134 10.30 -2.19 -10.70
C ILE A 134 9.11 -3.07 -10.32
N ASN A 135 8.48 -3.73 -11.29
CA ASN A 135 7.40 -4.65 -11.01
C ASN A 135 7.84 -5.80 -10.10
N ASP A 136 9.03 -6.36 -10.32
CA ASP A 136 9.56 -7.43 -9.48
C ASP A 136 9.93 -6.91 -8.08
N LEU A 137 10.45 -5.68 -7.98
CA LEU A 137 10.70 -5.03 -6.71
C LEU A 137 9.40 -4.81 -5.92
N VAL A 138 8.32 -4.40 -6.58
CA VAL A 138 7.00 -4.20 -5.94
C VAL A 138 6.37 -5.53 -5.54
N LYS A 139 6.51 -6.58 -6.35
CA LYS A 139 6.05 -7.94 -6.01
C LYS A 139 6.72 -8.50 -4.76
N ALA A 140 7.91 -8.02 -4.39
CA ALA A 140 8.58 -8.43 -3.15
C ALA A 140 7.78 -8.11 -1.89
N PHE A 141 6.87 -7.14 -1.93
CA PHE A 141 6.03 -6.79 -0.78
C PHE A 141 4.52 -6.91 -1.05
N GLY A 142 4.12 -7.58 -2.14
CA GLY A 142 2.71 -7.85 -2.44
C GLY A 142 2.42 -8.07 -3.92
N SER A 143 1.21 -7.72 -4.35
CA SER A 143 0.77 -7.80 -5.73
C SER A 143 0.79 -6.42 -6.42
N VAL A 144 0.85 -6.43 -7.76
CA VAL A 144 0.91 -5.24 -8.62
C VAL A 144 -0.31 -5.16 -9.51
N ILE A 145 -0.85 -3.96 -9.66
CA ILE A 145 -1.87 -3.62 -10.65
C ILE A 145 -1.34 -2.44 -11.47
N GLU A 146 -0.92 -2.67 -12.73
CA GLU A 146 -0.55 -1.59 -13.64
C GLU A 146 -1.82 -0.93 -14.19
N VAL A 147 -1.91 0.39 -14.04
CA VAL A 147 -3.05 1.20 -14.48
C VAL A 147 -2.56 2.51 -15.10
N SER A 148 -3.44 3.20 -15.85
CA SER A 148 -3.16 4.60 -16.20
C SER A 148 -3.10 5.47 -14.93
N GLU A 149 -2.37 6.58 -15.00
CA GLU A 149 -2.19 7.44 -13.82
C GLU A 149 -3.52 7.93 -13.23
N ASP A 150 -4.49 8.26 -14.08
CA ASP A 150 -5.83 8.70 -13.66
C ASP A 150 -6.57 7.64 -12.83
N HIS A 151 -6.34 6.34 -13.12
CA HIS A 151 -6.94 5.24 -12.36
C HIS A 151 -6.25 4.97 -11.02
N LEU A 152 -5.12 5.60 -10.71
CA LEU A 152 -4.51 5.48 -9.39
C LEU A 152 -5.39 6.05 -8.26
N HIS A 153 -6.32 6.96 -8.56
CA HIS A 153 -7.30 7.45 -7.58
C HIS A 153 -8.25 6.34 -7.12
N GLN A 154 -8.76 5.53 -8.07
CA GLN A 154 -9.61 4.38 -7.77
C GLN A 154 -8.84 3.31 -7.01
N VAL A 155 -7.59 3.02 -7.42
CA VAL A 155 -6.73 2.09 -6.68
C VAL A 155 -6.45 2.59 -5.27
N THR A 156 -6.21 3.90 -5.09
CA THR A 156 -6.04 4.52 -3.76
C THR A 156 -7.27 4.29 -2.88
N ALA A 157 -8.46 4.53 -3.40
CA ALA A 157 -9.71 4.32 -2.66
C ALA A 157 -9.90 2.84 -2.28
N ILE A 158 -9.74 1.92 -3.24
CA ILE A 158 -10.02 0.50 -3.04
C ILE A 158 -8.96 -0.18 -2.18
N THR A 159 -7.68 0.03 -2.46
CA THR A 159 -6.59 -0.73 -1.83
C THR A 159 -5.74 0.11 -0.88
N GLY A 160 -5.51 1.38 -1.18
CA GLY A 160 -4.74 2.29 -0.31
C GLY A 160 -5.47 2.58 1.00
N SER A 161 -6.73 3.00 0.90
CA SER A 161 -7.61 3.28 2.04
C SER A 161 -8.32 2.03 2.58
N GLY A 162 -8.44 0.98 1.75
CA GLY A 162 -9.19 -0.25 2.04
C GLY A 162 -8.88 -0.90 3.38
N PRO A 163 -7.62 -1.01 3.85
CA PRO A 163 -7.33 -1.55 5.17
C PRO A 163 -8.05 -0.81 6.30
N ALA A 164 -8.15 0.52 6.23
CA ALA A 164 -8.85 1.32 7.25
C ALA A 164 -10.36 1.05 7.25
N PHE A 165 -10.95 0.89 6.06
CA PHE A 165 -12.38 0.57 5.93
C PHE A 165 -12.69 -0.82 6.49
N LEU A 166 -11.84 -1.80 6.23
CA LEU A 166 -11.97 -3.14 6.79
C LEU A 166 -11.79 -3.15 8.31
N TYR A 167 -10.79 -2.42 8.85
CA TYR A 167 -10.64 -2.27 10.31
C TYR A 167 -11.88 -1.68 10.93
N HIS A 168 -12.49 -0.65 10.32
CA HIS A 168 -13.73 -0.07 10.81
C HIS A 168 -14.88 -1.09 10.82
N VAL A 169 -15.07 -1.87 9.74
CA VAL A 169 -16.09 -2.92 9.67
C VAL A 169 -15.88 -3.97 10.77
N PHE A 170 -14.64 -4.43 10.96
CA PHE A 170 -14.31 -5.41 11.99
C PHE A 170 -14.51 -4.86 13.40
N GLU A 171 -14.19 -3.59 13.62
CA GLU A 171 -14.48 -2.91 14.89
C GLU A 171 -15.99 -2.91 15.22
N GLN A 172 -16.85 -2.61 14.21
CA GLN A 172 -18.30 -2.68 14.42
C GLN A 172 -18.77 -4.12 14.68
N TYR A 173 -18.15 -5.10 14.04
CA TYR A 173 -18.46 -6.51 14.28
C TYR A 173 -18.13 -6.91 15.72
N VAL A 174 -16.97 -6.52 16.23
CA VAL A 174 -16.63 -6.71 17.66
C VAL A 174 -17.65 -6.06 18.58
N LYS A 175 -18.00 -4.79 18.35
CA LYS A 175 -19.01 -4.07 19.15
C LYS A 175 -20.37 -4.77 19.16
N ALA A 176 -20.79 -5.30 18.02
CA ALA A 176 -22.04 -6.05 17.91
C ALA A 176 -21.97 -7.40 18.64
N GLY A 177 -20.86 -8.13 18.47
CA GLY A 177 -20.63 -9.43 19.13
C GLY A 177 -20.60 -9.34 20.65
N THR A 178 -20.00 -8.28 21.21
CA THR A 178 -19.97 -8.04 22.66
C THR A 178 -21.38 -7.87 23.25
N LYS A 179 -22.33 -7.35 22.47
CA LYS A 179 -23.73 -7.22 22.93
C LYS A 179 -24.48 -8.56 23.06
N LEU A 180 -23.88 -9.66 22.58
CA LEU A 180 -24.43 -11.01 22.72
C LEU A 180 -24.12 -11.66 24.07
N GLY A 181 -23.40 -10.96 24.98
CA GLY A 181 -23.16 -11.39 26.36
C GLY A 181 -21.86 -12.17 26.56
N LEU A 182 -20.96 -12.16 25.59
CA LEU A 182 -19.58 -12.64 25.75
C LEU A 182 -18.67 -11.51 26.24
N GLU A 183 -17.60 -11.87 26.94
CA GLU A 183 -16.59 -10.91 27.34
C GLU A 183 -15.88 -10.29 26.11
N LYS A 184 -15.60 -8.99 26.20
CA LYS A 184 -15.04 -8.20 25.07
C LYS A 184 -13.77 -8.84 24.52
N GLU A 185 -12.86 -9.24 25.38
CA GLU A 185 -11.57 -9.85 25.02
C GLU A 185 -11.77 -11.17 24.25
N GLN A 186 -12.74 -11.97 24.66
CA GLN A 186 -13.09 -13.22 23.96
C GLN A 186 -13.65 -12.95 22.56
N VAL A 187 -14.49 -11.92 22.42
CA VAL A 187 -15.04 -11.52 21.11
C VAL A 187 -13.95 -10.98 20.21
N GLU A 188 -13.08 -10.11 20.69
CA GLU A 188 -11.96 -9.54 19.91
C GLU A 188 -11.01 -10.64 19.41
N GLU A 189 -10.62 -11.57 20.27
CA GLU A 189 -9.77 -12.70 19.88
C GLU A 189 -10.44 -13.62 18.87
N SER A 190 -11.72 -13.95 19.10
CA SER A 190 -12.49 -14.79 18.19
C SER A 190 -12.62 -14.18 16.80
N ILE A 191 -12.94 -12.88 16.71
CA ILE A 191 -13.07 -12.18 15.43
C ILE A 191 -11.73 -12.04 14.74
N ARG A 192 -10.64 -11.77 15.45
CA ARG A 192 -9.28 -11.76 14.89
C ARG A 192 -8.94 -13.09 14.24
N ASN A 193 -9.15 -14.20 14.94
CA ASN A 193 -8.88 -15.54 14.41
C ASN A 193 -9.80 -15.90 13.24
N LEU A 194 -11.06 -15.48 13.28
CA LEU A 194 -12.02 -15.63 12.20
C LEU A 194 -11.54 -14.92 10.91
N ILE A 195 -11.10 -13.65 11.04
CA ILE A 195 -10.58 -12.87 9.90
C ILE A 195 -9.37 -13.55 9.27
N ILE A 196 -8.38 -13.97 10.09
CA ILE A 196 -7.18 -14.68 9.64
C ILE A 196 -7.55 -15.99 8.93
N GLY A 197 -8.45 -16.78 9.52
CA GLY A 197 -8.90 -18.03 8.93
C GLY A 197 -9.63 -17.82 7.61
N THR A 198 -10.53 -16.83 7.55
CA THR A 198 -11.30 -16.51 6.34
C THR A 198 -10.39 -16.01 5.22
N SER A 199 -9.42 -15.15 5.51
CA SER A 199 -8.46 -14.67 4.51
C SER A 199 -7.61 -15.80 3.93
N LYS A 200 -7.16 -16.75 4.76
CA LYS A 200 -6.45 -17.96 4.31
C LYS A 200 -7.32 -18.88 3.45
N MET A 201 -8.62 -18.96 3.72
CA MET A 201 -9.55 -19.73 2.88
C MET A 201 -9.71 -19.08 1.50
N ILE A 202 -9.78 -17.74 1.44
CA ILE A 202 -9.81 -17.00 0.17
C ILE A 202 -8.50 -17.22 -0.60
N GLU A 203 -7.35 -17.09 0.05
CA GLU A 203 -6.02 -17.24 -0.57
C GLU A 203 -5.79 -18.62 -1.18
N ARG A 204 -6.27 -19.68 -0.51
CA ARG A 204 -6.04 -21.09 -0.92
C ARG A 204 -7.09 -21.68 -1.83
N SER A 205 -8.11 -20.91 -2.17
CA SER A 205 -9.27 -21.41 -2.93
C SER A 205 -9.36 -20.74 -4.28
N ASP A 206 -9.62 -21.53 -5.33
CA ASP A 206 -9.97 -21.03 -6.66
C ASP A 206 -11.45 -20.64 -6.79
N LEU A 207 -12.24 -20.81 -5.72
CA LEU A 207 -13.66 -20.48 -5.68
C LEU A 207 -13.87 -18.98 -5.47
N SER A 208 -14.90 -18.42 -6.09
CA SER A 208 -15.32 -17.07 -5.80
C SER A 208 -15.80 -16.92 -4.35
N MET A 209 -15.70 -15.70 -3.77
CA MET A 209 -16.22 -15.41 -2.44
C MET A 209 -17.71 -15.78 -2.30
N ALA A 210 -18.49 -15.60 -3.37
CA ALA A 210 -19.89 -16.00 -3.40
C ALA A 210 -20.06 -17.54 -3.27
N GLN A 211 -19.19 -18.31 -3.92
CA GLN A 211 -19.23 -19.77 -3.80
C GLN A 211 -18.75 -20.25 -2.43
N LEU A 212 -17.69 -19.64 -1.88
CA LEU A 212 -17.24 -19.94 -0.51
C LEU A 212 -18.35 -19.68 0.50
N ARG A 213 -19.03 -18.53 0.40
CA ARG A 213 -20.20 -18.20 1.22
C ARG A 213 -21.30 -19.23 1.07
N LYS A 214 -21.66 -19.62 -0.15
CA LYS A 214 -22.70 -20.62 -0.41
C LYS A 214 -22.39 -21.96 0.24
N ASN A 215 -21.13 -22.41 0.20
CA ASN A 215 -20.70 -23.70 0.74
C ASN A 215 -20.90 -23.83 2.27
N ILE A 216 -20.90 -22.70 3.00
CA ILE A 216 -21.08 -22.66 4.46
C ILE A 216 -22.51 -22.21 4.86
N THR A 217 -23.42 -22.07 3.88
CA THR A 217 -24.77 -21.59 4.12
C THR A 217 -25.76 -22.75 3.91
N SER A 218 -26.15 -23.41 4.98
CA SER A 218 -27.18 -24.45 4.94
C SER A 218 -28.58 -23.84 4.97
N LYS A 219 -29.51 -24.44 4.23
CA LYS A 219 -30.91 -24.01 4.19
C LYS A 219 -31.54 -24.05 5.58
N GLY A 220 -32.09 -22.93 6.03
CA GLY A 220 -32.72 -22.78 7.36
C GLY A 220 -31.75 -22.75 8.53
N GLY A 221 -30.43 -22.67 8.27
CA GLY A 221 -29.40 -22.58 9.31
C GLY A 221 -29.17 -21.15 9.81
N THR A 222 -28.34 -21.04 10.84
CA THR A 222 -27.99 -19.74 11.46
C THR A 222 -27.31 -18.78 10.48
N THR A 223 -26.45 -19.32 9.60
CA THR A 223 -25.76 -18.54 8.55
C THR A 223 -26.79 -17.92 7.58
N GLN A 224 -27.78 -18.72 7.14
CA GLN A 224 -28.84 -18.21 6.25
C GLN A 224 -29.62 -17.08 6.92
N ALA A 225 -30.05 -17.26 8.16
CA ALA A 225 -30.81 -16.22 8.90
C ALA A 225 -30.03 -14.91 9.05
N GLY A 226 -28.71 -15.01 9.34
CA GLY A 226 -27.84 -13.84 9.40
C GLY A 226 -27.68 -13.14 8.04
N LEU A 227 -27.51 -13.90 6.96
CA LEU A 227 -27.39 -13.37 5.60
C LEU A 227 -28.69 -12.71 5.12
N ASP A 228 -29.86 -13.30 5.45
CA ASP A 228 -31.17 -12.74 5.14
C ASP A 228 -31.36 -11.37 5.84
N THR A 229 -30.84 -11.22 7.05
CA THR A 229 -30.83 -9.93 7.75
C THR A 229 -29.87 -8.93 7.07
N LEU A 230 -28.64 -9.34 6.73
CA LEU A 230 -27.69 -8.46 6.04
C LEU A 230 -28.21 -7.99 4.68
N SER A 231 -28.98 -8.84 3.96
CA SER A 231 -29.53 -8.50 2.64
C SER A 231 -30.65 -7.45 2.67
N GLN A 232 -31.16 -7.09 3.86
CA GLN A 232 -32.10 -5.98 4.02
C GLN A 232 -31.40 -4.61 3.93
N TYR A 233 -30.09 -4.57 4.00
CA TYR A 233 -29.27 -3.38 3.89
C TYR A 233 -28.51 -3.40 2.56
N ASP A 234 -28.52 -2.30 1.84
CA ASP A 234 -27.77 -2.16 0.59
C ASP A 234 -26.29 -1.88 0.88
N LEU A 235 -25.54 -2.96 1.16
CA LEU A 235 -24.09 -2.85 1.43
C LEU A 235 -23.32 -2.35 0.21
N VAL A 236 -23.82 -2.56 -1.02
CA VAL A 236 -23.17 -2.07 -2.23
C VAL A 236 -23.19 -0.56 -2.25
N SER A 237 -24.37 0.06 -2.09
CA SER A 237 -24.48 1.52 -2.03
C SER A 237 -23.63 2.15 -0.91
N ILE A 238 -23.56 1.51 0.27
CA ILE A 238 -22.73 2.01 1.37
C ILE A 238 -21.23 2.03 0.96
N PHE A 239 -20.75 0.95 0.32
CA PHE A 239 -19.36 0.91 -0.15
C PHE A 239 -19.12 1.82 -1.35
N GLU A 240 -20.09 1.98 -2.27
CA GLU A 240 -20.02 2.94 -3.38
C GLU A 240 -19.81 4.37 -2.86
N ASP A 241 -20.61 4.81 -1.92
CA ASP A 241 -20.49 6.14 -1.31
C ASP A 241 -19.13 6.31 -0.62
N CYS A 242 -18.71 5.31 0.14
CA CYS A 242 -17.41 5.32 0.83
C CYS A 242 -16.23 5.43 -0.16
N LEU A 243 -16.25 4.63 -1.23
CA LEU A 243 -15.19 4.60 -2.23
C LEU A 243 -15.18 5.88 -3.07
N ASN A 244 -16.34 6.39 -3.48
CA ASN A 244 -16.45 7.64 -4.22
C ASN A 244 -15.91 8.82 -3.42
N ALA A 245 -16.26 8.93 -2.15
CA ALA A 245 -15.72 9.98 -1.27
C ALA A 245 -14.17 9.91 -1.16
N ALA A 246 -13.61 8.70 -1.13
CA ALA A 246 -12.16 8.51 -1.10
C ALA A 246 -11.49 8.87 -2.45
N VAL A 247 -12.14 8.55 -3.59
CA VAL A 247 -11.69 8.96 -4.93
C VAL A 247 -11.69 10.47 -5.06
N ASP A 248 -12.81 11.12 -4.71
CA ASP A 248 -12.96 12.57 -4.80
C ASP A 248 -11.88 13.26 -3.98
N ARG A 249 -11.64 12.80 -2.76
CA ARG A 249 -10.58 13.35 -1.90
C ARG A 249 -9.19 13.11 -2.48
N SER A 250 -8.95 11.97 -3.10
CA SER A 250 -7.67 11.67 -3.78
C SER A 250 -7.42 12.61 -4.97
N ILE A 251 -8.47 12.95 -5.72
CA ILE A 251 -8.42 13.92 -6.84
C ILE A 251 -8.16 15.33 -6.30
N GLU A 252 -8.89 15.77 -5.26
CA GLU A 252 -8.66 17.07 -4.63
C GLU A 252 -7.20 17.24 -4.18
N LEU A 253 -6.62 16.20 -3.57
CA LEU A 253 -5.22 16.22 -3.12
C LEU A 253 -4.22 16.26 -4.28
N SER A 254 -4.61 15.90 -5.49
CA SER A 254 -3.75 15.98 -6.68
C SER A 254 -3.78 17.34 -7.38
N ASN A 255 -4.74 18.20 -7.06
CA ASN A 255 -4.80 19.57 -7.56
C ASN A 255 -3.78 20.44 -6.80
N VAL A 256 -2.52 20.38 -7.25
CA VAL A 256 -1.35 20.96 -6.56
C VAL A 256 -1.29 22.50 -6.70
N GLU A 257 -2.20 23.10 -7.47
CA GLU A 257 -2.28 24.56 -7.66
C GLU A 257 -2.83 25.30 -6.41
N ASP A 258 -3.44 24.56 -5.47
CA ASP A 258 -4.08 25.11 -4.26
C ASP A 258 -3.27 24.89 -2.96
N GLN A 259 -2.01 24.42 -3.04
CA GLN A 259 -1.10 24.20 -1.91
C GLN A 259 0.19 25.02 -2.06
#